data_cf1e3e09040007532341486a2f6b3e1c
#
_entry.id   cf1e3e09040007532341486a2f6b3e1c
#
_cell.length_a   1.000
_cell.length_b   1.000
_cell.length_c   1.000
_cell.angle_alpha   90.00
_cell.angle_beta   90.00
_cell.angle_gamma   90.00
#
_symmetry.space_group_name_H-M   'P 1'
#
loop_
_entity.id
_entity.type
_entity.pdbx_description
1 polymer ?
#
loop_
_entity_poly.entity_id
_entity_poly.type
_entity_poly.pdbx_seq_one_letter_code
_entity_poly.pdbx_strand_id
1 'polypeptide(L)'
;MNLSFLMEKRHSYFISMILLWTSFSLVSQSSCAQNQEKIICNGIPWFDDQGKIVNAHGACIVEDAGRYYLFGEYRSDETNSFVGFSCYSSDDLSNWKFERIVLPIQKEGLLGPNRIGERVKVMKCPSTGEYVMYMHTDDTKYCDPCIGYATSKTINGEYIFQGPFKIGNEPIRMWDMGTFQDTDGTGYLLIHEGDIYRLSEDYHSAEKRLVKNMAPGGESPAMFKKEGIYYFLFSNKTSWEKNDNYYFTAPAVGGPWKKGGLFVPEGKLTYNSQTTFVFPLTQGKDTIPMFMGDRWSFPHQASAATYVWMPMQADKGKLSIPEYWQAWDIKTLSQVDALDNGQILSLRKTRSEAGWERRGEQLCSNLKNSVLNIPFKGTQAAIIGEANSHGGYAKVSVLNRKGKTLYSSLIDFYSKYPESAIRIVTPSFAKGKYILRIEVTGISPVWTDKTKARYGSDDCLVTLDKIVAVSYTHL
;
A
#
# COMPACT_ATOMS: atom_id res chain seq x y z
N MET A 1 -20.83 25.98 83.02
CA MET A 1 -22.20 26.00 83.53
C MET A 1 -22.98 24.93 82.83
N ASN A 2 -23.31 23.88 83.60
CA ASN A 2 -24.39 22.89 83.58
C ASN A 2 -24.58 22.06 82.29
N LEU A 3 -24.24 20.75 82.34
CA LEU A 3 -25.00 19.60 82.90
C LEU A 3 -26.39 19.49 82.25
N SER A 4 -26.85 18.35 81.73
CA SER A 4 -26.89 17.01 82.29
C SER A 4 -27.57 16.10 81.25
N PHE A 5 -27.12 14.81 81.06
CA PHE A 5 -27.86 13.59 81.49
C PHE A 5 -29.16 13.31 80.71
N LEU A 6 -29.37 12.19 80.12
CA LEU A 6 -29.64 10.82 80.55
C LEU A 6 -29.89 9.92 79.32
N MET A 7 -29.18 8.81 79.25
CA MET A 7 -29.60 7.39 79.39
C MET A 7 -30.68 6.81 78.49
N GLU A 8 -30.19 5.79 77.78
CA GLU A 8 -30.73 4.41 77.62
C GLU A 8 -31.98 4.13 76.79
N LYS A 9 -31.77 3.32 75.72
CA LYS A 9 -32.30 1.95 75.73
C LYS A 9 -31.75 1.15 74.57
N ARG A 10 -31.19 -0.02 74.94
CA ARG A 10 -30.78 -1.12 74.04
C ARG A 10 -32.02 -1.69 73.35
N HIS A 11 -31.90 -1.93 72.00
CA HIS A 11 -32.62 -3.02 71.39
C HIS A 11 -31.68 -3.69 70.37
N SER A 12 -31.37 -4.89 70.75
CA SER A 12 -30.62 -5.89 69.89
C SER A 12 -31.53 -6.33 68.78
N TYR A 13 -31.03 -6.20 67.51
CA TYR A 13 -31.59 -6.94 66.43
C TYR A 13 -30.44 -7.73 65.77
N PHE A 14 -30.54 -9.04 65.94
CA PHE A 14 -29.80 -10.04 65.14
C PHE A 14 -30.22 -9.91 63.70
N ILE A 15 -29.32 -9.53 62.85
CA ILE A 15 -29.48 -9.69 61.40
C ILE A 15 -28.53 -10.81 60.96
N SER A 16 -29.14 -11.92 60.61
CA SER A 16 -28.50 -13.06 60.00
C SER A 16 -27.90 -12.66 58.64
N MET A 17 -26.60 -12.69 58.56
CA MET A 17 -25.86 -12.48 57.31
C MET A 17 -25.87 -13.79 56.50
N ILE A 18 -26.77 -13.88 55.52
CA ILE A 18 -26.75 -14.94 54.50
C ILE A 18 -25.65 -14.59 53.51
N LEU A 19 -24.53 -15.30 53.59
CA LEU A 19 -23.49 -15.30 52.58
C LEU A 19 -24.02 -16.06 51.35
N LEU A 20 -24.48 -15.35 50.33
CA LEU A 20 -24.63 -15.88 48.99
C LEU A 20 -23.24 -15.97 48.35
N TRP A 21 -22.70 -17.16 48.28
CA TRP A 21 -21.60 -17.49 47.41
C TRP A 21 -22.13 -17.55 45.97
N THR A 22 -21.98 -16.46 45.21
CA THR A 22 -22.09 -16.50 43.78
C THR A 22 -20.75 -17.01 43.22
N SER A 23 -20.71 -18.29 42.90
CA SER A 23 -19.65 -18.89 42.12
C SER A 23 -19.65 -18.25 40.70
N PHE A 24 -18.79 -17.26 40.52
CA PHE A 24 -18.40 -16.81 39.17
C PHE A 24 -17.63 -17.93 38.53
N SER A 25 -18.31 -18.75 37.73
CA SER A 25 -17.65 -19.63 36.76
C SER A 25 -16.97 -18.73 35.73
N LEU A 26 -15.66 -18.53 35.87
CA LEU A 26 -14.82 -18.07 34.78
C LEU A 26 -14.91 -19.15 33.69
N VAL A 27 -15.82 -18.98 32.77
CA VAL A 27 -15.72 -19.62 31.45
C VAL A 27 -14.50 -18.97 30.79
N SER A 28 -13.37 -19.64 30.91
CA SER A 28 -12.24 -19.36 30.02
C SER A 28 -12.74 -19.65 28.61
N GLN A 29 -13.14 -18.61 27.89
CA GLN A 29 -13.22 -18.70 26.46
C GLN A 29 -11.78 -18.94 26.00
N SER A 30 -11.45 -20.22 25.80
CA SER A 30 -10.37 -20.60 24.92
C SER A 30 -10.76 -20.00 23.57
N SER A 31 -10.25 -18.82 23.26
CA SER A 31 -10.20 -18.35 21.89
C SER A 31 -9.35 -19.39 21.15
N CYS A 32 -10.03 -20.32 20.50
CA CYS A 32 -9.44 -21.07 19.43
C CYS A 32 -8.96 -19.96 18.47
N ALA A 33 -7.69 -19.65 18.49
CA ALA A 33 -7.07 -18.81 17.48
C ALA A 33 -7.24 -19.59 16.18
N GLN A 34 -8.37 -19.36 15.50
CA GLN A 34 -8.51 -19.76 14.12
C GLN A 34 -7.26 -19.21 13.44
N ASN A 35 -6.51 -20.07 12.78
CA ASN A 35 -5.37 -19.73 11.95
C ASN A 35 -5.92 -18.79 10.86
N GLN A 36 -5.96 -17.49 11.17
CA GLN A 36 -6.40 -16.48 10.22
C GLN A 36 -5.34 -16.48 9.12
N GLU A 37 -5.74 -16.82 7.92
CA GLU A 37 -4.87 -16.80 6.76
C GLU A 37 -4.41 -15.35 6.56
N LYS A 38 -3.13 -15.18 6.30
CA LYS A 38 -2.50 -13.88 6.10
C LYS A 38 -2.32 -13.65 4.61
N ILE A 39 -3.39 -13.22 3.96
CA ILE A 39 -3.46 -13.11 2.51
C ILE A 39 -3.15 -11.70 2.07
N ILE A 40 -2.22 -11.56 1.12
CA ILE A 40 -2.04 -10.36 0.31
C ILE A 40 -2.82 -10.55 -0.99
N CYS A 41 -3.71 -9.62 -1.31
CA CYS A 41 -4.43 -9.58 -2.56
C CYS A 41 -3.94 -8.39 -3.40
N ASN A 42 -3.35 -8.69 -4.56
CA ASN A 42 -2.69 -7.74 -5.44
C ASN A 42 -3.64 -7.03 -6.39
N GLY A 43 -3.35 -5.77 -6.70
CA GLY A 43 -4.05 -5.00 -7.72
C GLY A 43 -5.47 -4.59 -7.36
N ILE A 44 -5.82 -4.64 -6.07
CA ILE A 44 -7.09 -4.15 -5.52
C ILE A 44 -6.84 -3.11 -4.42
N PRO A 45 -7.80 -2.23 -4.10
CA PRO A 45 -7.72 -1.40 -2.92
C PRO A 45 -7.64 -2.25 -1.64
N TRP A 46 -6.72 -1.91 -0.75
CA TRP A 46 -6.68 -2.47 0.60
C TRP A 46 -7.40 -1.56 1.57
N PHE A 47 -7.91 -2.13 2.64
CA PHE A 47 -8.65 -1.37 3.65
C PHE A 47 -7.99 -1.53 5.02
N ASP A 48 -8.02 -0.45 5.79
CA ASP A 48 -7.60 -0.45 7.19
C ASP A 48 -8.69 -1.05 8.10
N ASP A 49 -8.39 -1.15 9.39
CA ASP A 49 -9.30 -1.65 10.41
C ASP A 49 -10.60 -0.84 10.56
N GLN A 50 -10.68 0.35 9.94
CA GLN A 50 -11.87 1.20 9.90
C GLN A 50 -12.60 1.12 8.55
N GLY A 51 -12.13 0.28 7.61
CA GLY A 51 -12.69 0.16 6.26
C GLY A 51 -12.38 1.33 5.33
N LYS A 52 -11.36 2.13 5.64
CA LYS A 52 -10.83 3.16 4.76
C LYS A 52 -9.69 2.60 3.90
N ILE A 53 -9.53 3.14 2.70
CA ILE A 53 -8.45 2.73 1.81
C ILE A 53 -7.09 3.00 2.46
N VAL A 54 -6.20 2.00 2.42
CA VAL A 54 -4.80 2.15 2.78
C VAL A 54 -4.13 3.02 1.70
N ASN A 55 -3.75 4.23 2.07
CA ASN A 55 -3.18 5.24 1.20
C ASN A 55 -1.72 5.50 1.63
N ALA A 56 -0.82 4.67 1.11
CA ALA A 56 0.60 4.67 1.46
C ALA A 56 1.44 4.24 0.24
N HIS A 57 1.45 5.06 -0.81
CA HIS A 57 2.17 4.76 -2.05
C HIS A 57 3.64 5.17 -1.99
N GLY A 58 4.46 4.73 -2.96
CA GLY A 58 5.90 4.99 -2.91
C GLY A 58 6.59 4.43 -1.65
N ALA A 59 6.06 3.38 -1.09
CA ALA A 59 6.17 2.95 0.29
C ALA A 59 7.51 2.29 0.68
N CYS A 60 7.69 2.14 2.00
CA CYS A 60 8.58 1.16 2.62
C CYS A 60 7.92 0.53 3.85
N ILE A 61 8.44 -0.62 4.28
CA ILE A 61 8.10 -1.25 5.55
C ILE A 61 9.32 -1.24 6.46
N VAL A 62 9.09 -0.91 7.73
CA VAL A 62 10.07 -1.06 8.82
C VAL A 62 9.48 -2.02 9.84
N GLU A 63 10.24 -3.05 10.20
CA GLU A 63 9.91 -3.91 11.34
C GLU A 63 10.57 -3.33 12.59
N ASP A 64 9.79 -3.12 13.65
CA ASP A 64 10.29 -2.71 14.94
C ASP A 64 9.53 -3.41 16.06
N ALA A 65 10.27 -4.01 17.00
CA ALA A 65 9.72 -4.75 18.14
C ALA A 65 8.68 -5.83 17.75
N GLY A 66 8.88 -6.51 16.60
CA GLY A 66 8.01 -7.58 16.11
C GLY A 66 6.71 -7.08 15.46
N ARG A 67 6.62 -5.80 15.12
CA ARG A 67 5.50 -5.17 14.44
C ARG A 67 5.96 -4.48 13.16
N TYR A 68 5.13 -4.52 12.14
CA TYR A 68 5.41 -3.90 10.84
C TYR A 68 4.78 -2.51 10.75
N TYR A 69 5.53 -1.57 10.18
CA TYR A 69 5.09 -0.21 9.96
C TYR A 69 5.27 0.15 8.48
N LEU A 70 4.15 0.43 7.82
CA LEU A 70 4.10 0.84 6.42
C LEU A 70 4.08 2.37 6.36
N PHE A 71 5.09 2.94 5.74
CA PHE A 71 5.16 4.37 5.45
C PHE A 71 4.95 4.60 3.96
N GLY A 72 4.19 5.63 3.61
CA GLY A 72 3.94 5.95 2.22
C GLY A 72 3.40 7.34 2.00
N GLU A 73 3.30 7.69 0.74
CA GLU A 73 2.69 8.92 0.27
C GLU A 73 1.17 8.88 0.51
N TYR A 74 0.65 9.82 1.28
CA TYR A 74 -0.78 10.01 1.43
C TYR A 74 -1.26 10.89 0.27
N ARG A 75 -1.82 10.26 -0.77
CA ARG A 75 -2.21 10.91 -2.02
C ARG A 75 -3.62 11.50 -1.96
N SER A 76 -3.90 12.43 -2.88
CA SER A 76 -5.21 12.99 -3.15
C SER A 76 -5.68 12.61 -4.56
N ASP A 77 -6.98 12.61 -4.81
CA ASP A 77 -7.56 12.47 -6.15
C ASP A 77 -7.68 13.82 -6.88
N GLU A 78 -7.43 14.91 -6.18
CA GLU A 78 -7.66 16.28 -6.68
C GLU A 78 -6.36 16.98 -7.10
N THR A 79 -5.25 16.58 -6.50
CA THR A 79 -3.94 17.20 -6.74
C THR A 79 -2.80 16.19 -6.61
N ASN A 80 -1.74 16.38 -7.40
CA ASN A 80 -0.48 15.65 -7.24
C ASN A 80 0.46 16.32 -6.21
N SER A 81 0.07 17.46 -5.63
CA SER A 81 0.87 18.11 -4.60
C SER A 81 0.94 17.29 -3.32
N PHE A 82 2.01 17.49 -2.57
CA PHE A 82 2.23 16.83 -1.29
C PHE A 82 1.11 17.13 -0.30
N VAL A 83 0.54 16.09 0.29
CA VAL A 83 -0.49 16.18 1.34
C VAL A 83 0.09 15.74 2.68
N GLY A 84 0.94 14.72 2.68
CA GLY A 84 1.59 14.18 3.86
C GLY A 84 2.18 12.79 3.60
N PHE A 85 2.96 12.30 4.56
CA PHE A 85 3.36 10.90 4.60
C PHE A 85 2.58 10.19 5.70
N SER A 86 1.96 9.06 5.35
CA SER A 86 1.17 8.23 6.25
C SER A 86 2.03 7.16 6.91
N CYS A 87 1.55 6.70 8.08
CA CYS A 87 2.05 5.52 8.75
C CYS A 87 0.87 4.61 9.09
N TYR A 88 1.00 3.34 8.75
CA TYR A 88 0.12 2.25 9.16
C TYR A 88 0.92 1.22 9.94
N SER A 89 0.27 0.48 10.83
CA SER A 89 0.90 -0.63 11.56
C SER A 89 0.17 -1.93 11.31
N SER A 90 0.89 -3.05 11.37
CA SER A 90 0.35 -4.40 11.20
C SER A 90 1.15 -5.41 12.03
N ASP A 91 0.48 -6.44 12.52
CA ASP A 91 1.12 -7.58 13.17
C ASP A 91 1.37 -8.73 12.17
N ASP A 92 0.93 -8.58 10.90
CA ASP A 92 0.89 -9.70 9.95
C ASP A 92 1.07 -9.33 8.46
N LEU A 93 1.30 -8.06 8.12
CA LEU A 93 1.46 -7.53 6.77
C LEU A 93 0.18 -7.54 5.89
N SER A 94 -0.93 -8.08 6.38
CA SER A 94 -2.19 -8.14 5.63
C SER A 94 -3.28 -7.25 6.24
N ASN A 95 -3.29 -7.12 7.57
CA ASN A 95 -4.25 -6.29 8.29
C ASN A 95 -3.59 -5.00 8.78
N TRP A 96 -4.02 -3.86 8.23
CA TRP A 96 -3.40 -2.57 8.49
C TRP A 96 -4.26 -1.70 9.39
N LYS A 97 -3.62 -1.04 10.35
CA LYS A 97 -4.22 -0.02 11.20
C LYS A 97 -3.60 1.33 10.85
N PHE A 98 -4.43 2.32 10.53
CA PHE A 98 -3.95 3.69 10.33
C PHE A 98 -3.47 4.28 11.65
N GLU A 99 -2.21 4.66 11.72
CA GLU A 99 -1.65 5.32 12.91
C GLU A 99 -1.87 6.85 12.82
N ARG A 100 -1.34 7.48 11.78
CA ARG A 100 -1.44 8.92 11.53
C ARG A 100 -0.76 9.37 10.24
N ILE A 101 -0.93 10.64 9.90
CA ILE A 101 0.01 11.36 9.03
C ILE A 101 1.20 11.73 9.90
N VAL A 102 2.35 11.10 9.65
CA VAL A 102 3.56 11.27 10.47
C VAL A 102 4.40 12.47 10.08
N LEU A 103 4.29 12.92 8.83
CA LEU A 103 4.87 14.17 8.33
C LEU A 103 3.84 14.89 7.46
N PRO A 104 3.11 15.88 7.99
CA PRO A 104 2.13 16.65 7.25
C PRO A 104 2.80 17.70 6.35
N ILE A 105 2.00 18.31 5.46
CA ILE A 105 2.41 19.49 4.70
C ILE A 105 2.97 20.56 5.63
N GLN A 106 4.10 21.14 5.25
CA GLN A 106 4.78 22.20 6.00
C GLN A 106 4.21 23.58 5.61
N LYS A 107 4.44 24.57 6.46
CA LYS A 107 4.00 25.96 6.19
C LYS A 107 4.66 26.54 4.94
N GLU A 108 5.92 26.18 4.71
CA GLU A 108 6.77 26.68 3.62
C GLU A 108 7.91 25.70 3.32
N GLY A 109 8.74 26.01 2.34
CA GLY A 109 9.94 25.24 1.99
C GLY A 109 9.65 24.04 1.10
N LEU A 110 10.52 23.04 1.15
CA LEU A 110 10.53 21.90 0.22
C LEU A 110 9.28 21.00 0.30
N LEU A 111 8.57 20.99 1.42
CA LEU A 111 7.31 20.28 1.63
C LEU A 111 6.14 21.25 1.94
N GLY A 112 6.29 22.50 1.55
CA GLY A 112 5.25 23.53 1.67
C GLY A 112 4.11 23.35 0.65
N PRO A 113 3.17 24.32 0.60
CA PRO A 113 2.09 24.31 -0.38
C PRO A 113 2.61 24.26 -1.83
N ASN A 114 1.92 23.52 -2.69
CA ASN A 114 2.27 23.33 -4.10
C ASN A 114 3.68 22.73 -4.35
N ARG A 115 4.13 21.89 -3.42
CA ARG A 115 5.34 21.09 -3.55
C ARG A 115 4.99 19.63 -3.76
N ILE A 116 5.93 18.88 -4.26
CA ILE A 116 5.89 17.40 -4.36
C ILE A 116 6.65 16.82 -3.17
N GLY A 117 6.15 15.71 -2.63
CA GLY A 117 6.83 14.86 -1.66
C GLY A 117 6.55 13.41 -1.99
N GLU A 118 7.56 12.66 -2.38
CA GLU A 118 7.43 11.31 -2.94
C GLU A 118 8.49 10.35 -2.42
N ARG A 119 8.28 9.05 -2.66
CA ARG A 119 9.25 7.97 -2.41
C ARG A 119 9.76 7.88 -0.98
N VAL A 120 8.89 8.13 0.01
CA VAL A 120 9.29 8.10 1.41
C VAL A 120 9.91 6.76 1.82
N LYS A 121 11.04 6.82 2.51
CA LYS A 121 11.71 5.66 3.12
C LYS A 121 12.15 5.99 4.52
N VAL A 122 12.01 5.02 5.43
CA VAL A 122 12.37 5.17 6.84
C VAL A 122 13.38 4.10 7.21
N MET A 123 14.42 4.49 7.95
CA MET A 123 15.38 3.57 8.57
C MET A 123 15.59 3.95 10.03
N LYS A 124 15.82 2.95 10.90
CA LYS A 124 16.27 3.17 12.27
C LYS A 124 17.78 3.30 12.29
N CYS A 125 18.30 4.42 12.75
CA CYS A 125 19.73 4.64 12.89
C CYS A 125 20.26 3.83 14.09
N PRO A 126 21.25 2.93 13.90
CA PRO A 126 21.75 2.09 14.99
C PRO A 126 22.51 2.88 16.07
N SER A 127 23.22 3.97 15.70
CA SER A 127 24.04 4.74 16.62
C SER A 127 23.22 5.66 17.52
N THR A 128 22.16 6.30 16.98
CA THR A 128 21.33 7.26 17.72
C THR A 128 20.03 6.67 18.24
N GLY A 129 19.56 5.55 17.64
CA GLY A 129 18.24 4.97 17.88
C GLY A 129 17.08 5.75 17.26
N GLU A 130 17.33 6.86 16.58
CA GLU A 130 16.31 7.66 15.89
C GLU A 130 15.82 6.96 14.61
N TYR A 131 14.59 7.28 14.23
CA TYR A 131 14.04 6.92 12.91
C TYR A 131 14.27 8.09 11.97
N VAL A 132 14.98 7.84 10.88
CA VAL A 132 15.29 8.84 9.86
C VAL A 132 14.48 8.54 8.61
N MET A 133 13.68 9.50 8.20
CA MET A 133 12.82 9.46 7.03
C MET A 133 13.45 10.27 5.90
N TYR A 134 13.57 9.68 4.73
CA TYR A 134 14.04 10.35 3.51
C TYR A 134 12.93 10.43 2.49
N MET A 135 12.95 11.45 1.66
CA MET A 135 11.96 11.65 0.60
C MET A 135 12.55 12.45 -0.57
N HIS A 136 12.02 12.22 -1.75
CA HIS A 136 12.14 13.12 -2.88
C HIS A 136 11.20 14.30 -2.68
N THR A 137 11.69 15.53 -2.85
CA THR A 137 10.91 16.77 -2.87
C THR A 137 11.12 17.48 -4.17
N ASP A 138 10.08 18.15 -4.69
CA ASP A 138 10.18 18.90 -5.96
C ASP A 138 9.16 20.04 -6.03
N ASP A 139 9.20 20.84 -7.08
CA ASP A 139 8.07 21.65 -7.49
C ASP A 139 7.05 20.82 -8.29
N THR A 140 5.86 21.33 -8.53
CA THR A 140 4.80 20.62 -9.27
C THR A 140 5.13 20.39 -10.75
N LYS A 141 6.23 20.95 -11.25
CA LYS A 141 6.75 20.75 -12.62
C LYS A 141 7.94 19.79 -12.67
N TYR A 142 8.36 19.29 -11.50
CA TYR A 142 9.56 18.43 -11.36
C TYR A 142 10.85 19.08 -11.90
N CYS A 143 11.04 20.38 -11.60
CA CYS A 143 12.17 21.20 -12.06
C CYS A 143 13.08 21.67 -10.90
N ASP A 144 12.72 21.39 -9.65
CA ASP A 144 13.50 21.74 -8.44
C ASP A 144 13.68 20.51 -7.52
N PRO A 145 14.22 19.38 -8.05
CA PRO A 145 14.34 18.17 -7.25
C PRO A 145 15.36 18.34 -6.14
N CYS A 146 15.01 17.78 -4.97
CA CYS A 146 15.90 17.74 -3.82
C CYS A 146 15.54 16.57 -2.90
N ILE A 147 16.52 15.88 -2.38
CA ILE A 147 16.29 14.90 -1.32
C ILE A 147 16.16 15.64 0.00
N GLY A 148 15.04 15.43 0.68
CA GLY A 148 14.78 15.91 2.03
C GLY A 148 14.89 14.81 3.06
N TYR A 149 15.00 15.19 4.33
CA TYR A 149 14.93 14.23 5.42
C TYR A 149 14.21 14.79 6.65
N ALA A 150 13.71 13.88 7.47
CA ALA A 150 13.03 14.17 8.73
C ALA A 150 13.43 13.13 9.79
N THR A 151 13.28 13.46 11.06
CA THR A 151 13.67 12.57 12.17
C THR A 151 12.54 12.43 13.18
N SER A 152 12.46 11.26 13.82
CA SER A 152 11.58 11.00 14.95
C SER A 152 12.24 10.08 15.98
N LYS A 153 11.87 10.23 17.25
CA LYS A 153 12.34 9.35 18.33
C LYS A 153 11.51 8.06 18.44
N THR A 154 10.33 8.03 17.83
CA THR A 154 9.43 6.87 17.84
C THR A 154 8.97 6.57 16.41
N ILE A 155 8.83 5.29 16.09
CA ILE A 155 8.58 4.86 14.72
C ILE A 155 7.28 5.44 14.12
N ASN A 156 6.20 5.49 14.89
CA ASN A 156 4.89 6.01 14.47
C ASN A 156 4.57 7.41 15.05
N GLY A 157 5.61 8.11 15.57
CA GLY A 157 5.49 9.47 16.07
C GLY A 157 5.47 10.51 14.96
N GLU A 158 5.47 11.77 15.36
CA GLU A 158 5.66 12.89 14.45
C GLU A 158 7.13 12.95 13.99
N TYR A 159 7.33 13.12 12.70
CA TYR A 159 8.65 13.34 12.10
C TYR A 159 8.87 14.84 11.91
N ILE A 160 9.99 15.33 12.41
CA ILE A 160 10.38 16.73 12.28
C ILE A 160 11.22 16.90 11.02
N PHE A 161 10.71 17.67 10.06
CA PHE A 161 11.41 17.94 8.81
C PHE A 161 12.69 18.77 9.07
N GLN A 162 13.84 18.27 8.61
CA GLN A 162 15.15 18.86 8.83
C GLN A 162 15.64 19.69 7.63
N GLY A 163 14.94 19.61 6.50
CA GLY A 163 15.32 20.30 5.26
C GLY A 163 16.04 19.39 4.27
N PRO A 164 16.89 19.97 3.39
CA PRO A 164 17.60 19.21 2.36
C PRO A 164 18.65 18.27 2.95
N PHE A 165 18.66 17.03 2.43
CA PHE A 165 19.71 16.07 2.73
C PHE A 165 20.98 16.39 1.93
N LYS A 166 22.16 16.31 2.58
CA LYS A 166 23.40 16.85 2.03
C LYS A 166 24.55 15.85 1.99
N ILE A 167 25.50 16.10 1.08
CA ILE A 167 26.86 15.58 1.13
C ILE A 167 27.83 16.76 1.33
N GLY A 168 28.54 16.79 2.45
CA GLY A 168 29.22 18.00 2.90
C GLY A 168 28.21 19.15 3.08
N ASN A 169 28.42 20.27 2.37
CA ASN A 169 27.50 21.42 2.42
C ASN A 169 26.48 21.43 1.28
N GLU A 170 26.58 20.53 0.31
CA GLU A 170 25.77 20.55 -0.92
C GLU A 170 24.54 19.66 -0.80
N PRO A 171 23.32 20.18 -1.05
CA PRO A 171 22.10 19.37 -1.17
C PRO A 171 22.21 18.36 -2.30
N ILE A 172 21.70 17.16 -2.07
CA ILE A 172 21.54 16.15 -3.14
C ILE A 172 20.29 16.52 -3.95
N ARG A 173 20.52 17.01 -5.18
CA ARG A 173 19.46 17.46 -6.10
C ARG A 173 19.22 16.41 -7.17
N MET A 174 18.35 15.46 -6.86
CA MET A 174 17.94 14.37 -7.73
C MET A 174 16.49 14.00 -7.44
N TRP A 175 15.90 13.20 -8.31
CA TRP A 175 14.52 12.71 -8.21
C TRP A 175 14.42 11.47 -7.32
N ASP A 176 13.72 10.44 -7.78
CA ASP A 176 13.41 9.22 -7.05
C ASP A 176 14.55 8.69 -6.19
N MET A 177 14.20 8.25 -5.01
CA MET A 177 15.17 7.69 -4.08
C MET A 177 14.64 6.41 -3.40
N GLY A 178 15.55 5.61 -2.92
CA GLY A 178 15.35 4.46 -2.06
C GLY A 178 16.37 4.46 -0.93
N THR A 179 16.25 3.51 -0.04
CA THR A 179 17.23 3.26 1.02
C THR A 179 17.57 1.79 1.12
N PHE A 180 18.75 1.51 1.66
CA PHE A 180 19.17 0.18 2.03
C PHE A 180 19.99 0.26 3.32
N GLN A 181 19.74 -0.64 4.27
CA GLN A 181 20.55 -0.84 5.45
C GLN A 181 21.16 -2.22 5.40
N ASP A 182 22.49 -2.30 5.44
CA ASP A 182 23.17 -3.59 5.45
C ASP A 182 23.17 -4.20 6.87
N THR A 183 23.52 -5.45 6.97
CA THR A 183 23.51 -6.25 8.20
C THR A 183 24.45 -5.73 9.28
N ASP A 184 25.47 -4.94 8.93
CA ASP A 184 26.38 -4.27 9.85
C ASP A 184 25.86 -2.92 10.37
N GLY A 185 24.64 -2.52 9.94
CA GLY A 185 24.03 -1.25 10.28
C GLY A 185 24.48 -0.07 9.42
N THR A 186 25.31 -0.30 8.38
CA THR A 186 25.65 0.76 7.42
C THR A 186 24.43 1.12 6.59
N GLY A 187 24.03 2.40 6.60
CA GLY A 187 22.94 2.91 5.79
C GLY A 187 23.41 3.44 4.44
N TYR A 188 22.55 3.28 3.43
CA TYR A 188 22.77 3.78 2.07
C TYR A 188 21.54 4.49 1.54
N LEU A 189 21.77 5.62 0.89
CA LEU A 189 20.78 6.31 0.08
C LEU A 189 20.99 5.91 -1.37
N LEU A 190 19.94 5.42 -1.99
CA LEU A 190 19.88 4.98 -3.38
C LEU A 190 19.18 6.07 -4.17
N ILE A 191 19.77 6.51 -5.26
CA ILE A 191 19.25 7.65 -6.03
C ILE A 191 18.99 7.23 -7.47
N HIS A 192 18.01 7.85 -8.05
CA HIS A 192 17.72 7.90 -9.48
C HIS A 192 18.97 7.77 -10.35
N GLU A 193 18.89 7.01 -11.44
CA GLU A 193 20.01 6.68 -12.34
C GLU A 193 21.16 5.88 -11.69
N GLY A 194 20.94 5.35 -10.46
CA GLY A 194 21.85 4.41 -9.83
C GLY A 194 23.03 5.04 -9.10
N ASP A 195 22.89 6.26 -8.60
CA ASP A 195 23.84 6.78 -7.61
C ASP A 195 23.63 6.09 -6.27
N ILE A 196 24.71 5.80 -5.55
CA ILE A 196 24.68 5.23 -4.21
C ILE A 196 25.53 6.09 -3.29
N TYR A 197 24.93 6.55 -2.22
CA TYR A 197 25.60 7.29 -1.15
C TYR A 197 25.64 6.47 0.13
N ARG A 198 26.82 6.36 0.75
CA ARG A 198 26.94 5.87 2.12
C ARG A 198 26.53 6.99 3.06
N LEU A 199 25.72 6.67 4.05
CA LEU A 199 25.28 7.61 5.08
C LEU A 199 26.38 7.81 6.15
N SER A 200 26.33 8.97 6.82
CA SER A 200 27.05 9.22 8.06
C SER A 200 26.56 8.28 9.17
N GLU A 201 27.31 8.18 10.26
CA GLU A 201 27.01 7.30 11.40
C GLU A 201 25.64 7.62 12.04
N ASP A 202 25.24 8.89 12.05
CA ASP A 202 23.94 9.38 12.56
C ASP A 202 22.83 9.39 11.54
N TYR A 203 23.09 9.01 10.27
CA TYR A 203 22.15 9.01 9.15
C TYR A 203 21.63 10.39 8.73
N HIS A 204 22.19 11.49 9.24
CA HIS A 204 21.72 12.85 8.95
C HIS A 204 22.38 13.51 7.74
N SER A 205 23.39 12.85 7.16
CA SER A 205 24.09 13.31 5.96
C SER A 205 24.65 12.14 5.14
N ALA A 206 25.05 12.40 3.90
CA ALA A 206 25.85 11.47 3.14
C ALA A 206 27.35 11.70 3.41
N GLU A 207 28.07 10.63 3.75
CA GLU A 207 29.52 10.67 3.94
C GLU A 207 30.26 10.65 2.62
N LYS A 208 29.83 9.74 1.71
CA LYS A 208 30.53 9.48 0.45
C LYS A 208 29.58 8.95 -0.62
N ARG A 209 29.75 9.43 -1.86
CA ARG A 209 29.16 8.79 -3.04
C ARG A 209 30.03 7.62 -3.50
N LEU A 210 29.50 6.39 -3.43
CA LEU A 210 30.21 5.16 -3.78
C LEU A 210 30.07 4.82 -5.26
N VAL A 211 28.90 5.09 -5.83
CA VAL A 211 28.57 4.77 -7.23
C VAL A 211 27.91 6.00 -7.86
N LYS A 212 28.18 6.22 -9.15
CA LYS A 212 27.62 7.32 -9.93
C LYS A 212 27.06 6.81 -11.25
N ASN A 213 25.80 7.16 -11.54
CA ASN A 213 25.12 6.98 -12.83
C ASN A 213 25.28 5.55 -13.41
N MET A 214 25.10 4.52 -12.56
CA MET A 214 25.32 3.13 -12.97
C MET A 214 24.14 2.56 -13.79
N ALA A 215 22.94 3.16 -13.68
CA ALA A 215 21.72 2.80 -14.37
C ALA A 215 21.08 4.02 -15.07
N PRO A 216 21.69 4.58 -16.14
CA PRO A 216 21.17 5.75 -16.82
C PRO A 216 19.71 5.56 -17.24
N GLY A 217 18.84 6.52 -16.92
CA GLY A 217 17.39 6.45 -17.16
C GLY A 217 16.60 5.61 -16.15
N GLY A 218 17.25 5.04 -15.13
CA GLY A 218 16.58 4.26 -14.10
C GLY A 218 15.88 5.13 -13.06
N GLU A 219 14.65 4.77 -12.70
CA GLU A 219 13.83 5.37 -11.65
C GLU A 219 13.52 4.36 -10.54
N SER A 220 12.96 4.86 -9.43
CA SER A 220 12.39 4.02 -8.35
C SER A 220 13.35 2.97 -7.80
N PRO A 221 14.55 3.38 -7.37
CA PRO A 221 15.60 2.47 -6.92
C PRO A 221 15.19 1.71 -5.66
N ALA A 222 15.39 0.39 -5.65
CA ALA A 222 15.21 -0.46 -4.47
C ALA A 222 16.31 -1.51 -4.40
N MET A 223 16.82 -1.82 -3.21
CA MET A 223 17.94 -2.74 -3.03
C MET A 223 17.65 -3.74 -1.93
N PHE A 224 18.16 -4.95 -2.13
CA PHE A 224 18.25 -5.96 -1.06
C PHE A 224 19.54 -6.78 -1.22
N LYS A 225 19.86 -7.53 -0.16
CA LYS A 225 20.99 -8.46 -0.16
C LYS A 225 20.49 -9.87 0.16
N LYS A 226 20.94 -10.85 -0.61
CA LYS A 226 20.71 -12.27 -0.33
C LYS A 226 21.99 -13.07 -0.63
N GLU A 227 22.40 -13.92 0.32
CA GLU A 227 23.55 -14.81 0.16
C GLU A 227 24.85 -14.08 -0.28
N GLY A 228 25.06 -12.88 0.27
CA GLY A 228 26.25 -12.07 -0.04
C GLY A 228 26.19 -11.33 -1.38
N ILE A 229 25.12 -11.46 -2.13
CA ILE A 229 24.88 -10.75 -3.40
C ILE A 229 23.90 -9.61 -3.18
N TYR A 230 24.26 -8.42 -3.66
CA TYR A 230 23.39 -7.26 -3.68
C TYR A 230 22.60 -7.24 -5.01
N TYR A 231 21.31 -6.97 -4.90
CA TYR A 231 20.37 -6.83 -6.02
C TYR A 231 19.81 -5.41 -6.00
N PHE A 232 19.93 -4.70 -7.10
CA PHE A 232 19.52 -3.31 -7.23
C PHE A 232 18.51 -3.17 -8.37
N LEU A 233 17.26 -2.86 -8.04
CA LEU A 233 16.11 -2.83 -8.93
C LEU A 233 15.81 -1.41 -9.38
N PHE A 234 15.30 -1.28 -10.60
CA PHE A 234 14.88 -0.03 -11.23
C PHE A 234 13.67 -0.22 -12.13
N SER A 235 12.90 0.85 -12.33
CA SER A 235 12.00 1.02 -13.46
C SER A 235 12.61 1.94 -14.52
N ASN A 236 12.02 1.98 -15.72
CA ASN A 236 12.35 2.96 -16.75
C ASN A 236 11.52 4.24 -16.58
N LYS A 237 11.97 5.35 -17.18
CA LYS A 237 11.25 6.63 -17.19
C LYS A 237 10.09 6.58 -18.19
N THR A 238 8.88 6.35 -17.72
CA THR A 238 7.65 6.33 -18.53
C THR A 238 6.53 7.14 -17.91
N SER A 239 6.86 8.16 -17.11
CA SER A 239 5.88 8.93 -16.32
C SER A 239 5.07 8.00 -15.43
N TRP A 240 3.75 8.17 -15.29
CA TRP A 240 2.86 7.29 -14.51
C TRP A 240 2.53 5.96 -15.20
N GLU A 241 3.09 5.71 -16.40
CA GLU A 241 2.86 4.46 -17.13
C GLU A 241 3.79 3.35 -16.64
N LYS A 242 3.28 2.14 -16.61
CA LYS A 242 4.00 0.95 -16.19
C LYS A 242 4.96 0.49 -17.30
N ASN A 243 6.06 -0.13 -16.89
CA ASN A 243 7.07 -0.67 -17.80
C ASN A 243 7.71 -1.94 -17.23
N ASP A 244 8.52 -2.61 -18.06
CA ASP A 244 9.31 -3.74 -17.58
C ASP A 244 10.47 -3.22 -16.73
N ASN A 245 10.43 -3.54 -15.44
CA ASN A 245 11.47 -3.19 -14.47
C ASN A 245 12.62 -4.19 -14.57
N TYR A 246 13.81 -3.76 -14.18
CA TYR A 246 15.04 -4.51 -14.34
C TYR A 246 15.94 -4.42 -13.10
N TYR A 247 17.01 -5.23 -13.08
CA TYR A 247 17.92 -5.25 -11.94
C TYR A 247 19.38 -5.39 -12.36
N PHE A 248 20.24 -5.04 -11.40
CA PHE A 248 21.67 -5.29 -11.40
C PHE A 248 22.06 -6.11 -10.18
N THR A 249 23.24 -6.75 -10.25
CA THR A 249 23.83 -7.48 -9.12
C THR A 249 25.28 -7.07 -8.88
N ALA A 250 25.73 -7.16 -7.63
CA ALA A 250 27.14 -6.92 -7.27
C ALA A 250 27.53 -7.73 -6.03
N PRO A 251 28.85 -8.02 -5.83
CA PRO A 251 29.35 -8.64 -4.62
C PRO A 251 29.52 -7.65 -3.46
N ALA A 252 29.47 -6.34 -3.73
CA ALA A 252 29.55 -5.27 -2.75
C ALA A 252 28.70 -4.08 -3.20
N VAL A 253 28.27 -3.21 -2.25
CA VAL A 253 27.45 -2.02 -2.55
C VAL A 253 28.17 -1.06 -3.51
N GLY A 254 29.50 -0.96 -3.41
CA GLY A 254 30.31 -0.17 -4.36
C GLY A 254 30.53 -0.82 -5.72
N GLY A 255 30.04 -2.03 -5.94
CA GLY A 255 30.21 -2.77 -7.20
C GLY A 255 31.38 -3.77 -7.19
N PRO A 256 31.82 -4.27 -8.36
CA PRO A 256 31.32 -3.89 -9.68
C PRO A 256 29.89 -4.40 -9.95
N TRP A 257 29.03 -3.54 -10.46
CA TRP A 257 27.65 -3.84 -10.79
C TRP A 257 27.52 -4.48 -12.18
N LYS A 258 26.74 -5.54 -12.28
CA LYS A 258 26.45 -6.26 -13.52
C LYS A 258 24.95 -6.24 -13.78
N LYS A 259 24.52 -5.89 -14.99
CA LYS A 259 23.11 -5.93 -15.40
C LYS A 259 22.61 -7.38 -15.37
N GLY A 260 21.52 -7.63 -14.63
CA GLY A 260 20.88 -8.94 -14.50
C GLY A 260 19.78 -9.15 -15.53
N GLY A 261 19.14 -8.09 -16.01
CA GLY A 261 18.01 -8.13 -16.95
C GLY A 261 16.67 -7.82 -16.30
N LEU A 262 15.60 -8.33 -16.87
CA LEU A 262 14.24 -8.24 -16.31
C LEU A 262 14.05 -9.31 -15.24
N PHE A 263 13.24 -9.02 -14.23
CA PHE A 263 12.89 -10.00 -13.19
C PHE A 263 11.43 -10.49 -13.29
N VAL A 264 10.66 -9.93 -14.22
CA VAL A 264 9.32 -10.37 -14.62
C VAL A 264 9.39 -10.67 -16.12
N PRO A 265 8.62 -11.61 -16.68
CA PRO A 265 8.59 -11.88 -18.11
C PRO A 265 8.36 -10.62 -18.94
N GLU A 266 9.12 -10.47 -20.02
CA GLU A 266 9.09 -9.31 -20.91
C GLU A 266 7.67 -9.01 -21.42
N GLY A 267 7.30 -7.74 -21.47
CA GLY A 267 5.98 -7.26 -21.90
C GLY A 267 4.88 -7.40 -20.86
N LYS A 268 5.16 -7.96 -19.67
CA LYS A 268 4.21 -8.01 -18.55
C LYS A 268 4.21 -6.73 -17.72
N LEU A 269 5.07 -5.76 -18.06
CA LEU A 269 5.15 -4.44 -17.42
C LEU A 269 5.24 -4.53 -15.89
N THR A 270 6.05 -5.49 -15.40
CA THR A 270 6.18 -5.81 -13.97
C THR A 270 4.81 -6.02 -13.30
N TYR A 271 3.93 -6.75 -14.01
CA TYR A 271 2.52 -7.00 -13.62
C TYR A 271 1.73 -5.70 -13.36
N ASN A 272 1.87 -4.73 -14.27
CA ASN A 272 1.28 -3.39 -14.17
C ASN A 272 1.68 -2.64 -12.89
N SER A 273 2.95 -2.73 -12.50
CA SER A 273 3.45 -2.03 -11.31
C SER A 273 4.85 -1.44 -11.53
N GLN A 274 5.19 -0.49 -10.69
CA GLN A 274 6.51 0.12 -10.61
C GLN A 274 7.15 -0.26 -9.27
N THR A 275 8.41 -0.71 -9.30
CA THR A 275 9.21 -0.95 -8.09
C THR A 275 9.15 0.22 -7.13
N THR A 276 9.04 -0.05 -5.83
CA THR A 276 9.16 0.97 -4.78
C THR A 276 10.07 0.54 -3.64
N PHE A 277 10.01 -0.72 -3.22
CA PHE A 277 10.82 -1.26 -2.12
C PHE A 277 10.96 -2.78 -2.26
N VAL A 278 11.89 -3.35 -1.50
CA VAL A 278 11.98 -4.80 -1.28
C VAL A 278 12.02 -5.04 0.22
N PHE A 279 11.03 -5.76 0.73
CA PHE A 279 10.96 -6.10 2.14
C PHE A 279 11.45 -7.54 2.37
N PRO A 280 12.39 -7.78 3.34
CA PRO A 280 12.86 -9.11 3.66
C PRO A 280 11.84 -9.84 4.55
N LEU A 281 11.09 -10.80 3.98
CA LEU A 281 10.22 -11.69 4.76
C LEU A 281 11.05 -12.75 5.44
N THR A 282 10.98 -12.84 6.76
CA THR A 282 11.62 -13.91 7.53
C THR A 282 10.71 -15.14 7.57
N GLN A 283 11.20 -16.26 7.04
CA GLN A 283 10.52 -17.55 7.09
C GLN A 283 11.45 -18.62 7.67
N GLY A 284 11.26 -18.91 8.96
CA GLY A 284 12.15 -19.82 9.68
C GLY A 284 13.59 -19.29 9.73
N LYS A 285 14.51 -19.96 9.03
CA LYS A 285 15.92 -19.54 8.91
C LYS A 285 16.22 -18.82 7.58
N ASP A 286 15.27 -18.78 6.66
CA ASP A 286 15.43 -18.16 5.35
C ASP A 286 14.83 -16.76 5.30
N THR A 287 15.32 -15.95 4.38
CA THR A 287 14.81 -14.62 4.07
C THR A 287 14.39 -14.59 2.61
N ILE A 288 13.10 -14.35 2.40
CA ILE A 288 12.50 -14.24 1.07
C ILE A 288 12.32 -12.76 0.74
N PRO A 289 12.96 -12.24 -0.31
CA PRO A 289 12.73 -10.86 -0.72
C PRO A 289 11.30 -10.71 -1.24
N MET A 290 10.52 -9.85 -0.62
CA MET A 290 9.19 -9.47 -1.10
C MET A 290 9.30 -8.20 -1.93
N PHE A 291 8.98 -8.30 -3.21
CA PHE A 291 8.80 -7.17 -4.09
C PHE A 291 7.61 -6.33 -3.63
N MET A 292 7.80 -5.04 -3.52
CA MET A 292 6.75 -4.07 -3.31
C MET A 292 6.69 -3.14 -4.51
N GLY A 293 5.55 -3.12 -5.21
CA GLY A 293 5.31 -2.27 -6.35
C GLY A 293 4.03 -1.47 -6.20
N ASP A 294 4.01 -0.28 -6.79
CA ASP A 294 2.83 0.56 -6.90
C ASP A 294 2.19 0.41 -8.28
N ARG A 295 0.87 0.22 -8.30
CA ARG A 295 0.06 0.29 -9.51
C ARG A 295 -0.62 1.66 -9.51
N TRP A 296 0.07 2.63 -10.10
CA TRP A 296 -0.41 4.01 -10.20
C TRP A 296 -1.69 4.14 -11.01
N SER A 297 -2.54 5.10 -10.66
CA SER A 297 -3.80 5.40 -11.36
C SER A 297 -4.01 6.91 -11.45
N PHE A 298 -3.05 7.60 -12.10
CA PHE A 298 -3.12 9.06 -12.24
C PHE A 298 -4.31 9.49 -13.12
N PRO A 299 -5.10 10.52 -12.72
CA PRO A 299 -4.88 11.43 -11.58
C PRO A 299 -5.45 10.96 -10.24
N HIS A 300 -6.26 9.89 -10.19
CA HIS A 300 -6.99 9.48 -8.99
C HIS A 300 -6.18 8.51 -8.11
N GLN A 301 -5.04 8.99 -7.60
CA GLN A 301 -4.07 8.17 -6.87
C GLN A 301 -4.56 7.71 -5.48
N ALA A 302 -5.42 8.50 -4.82
CA ALA A 302 -5.90 8.15 -3.48
C ALA A 302 -6.93 7.03 -3.49
N SER A 303 -7.82 7.02 -4.48
CA SER A 303 -8.94 6.07 -4.55
C SER A 303 -8.68 4.85 -5.42
N ALA A 304 -7.87 5.00 -6.48
CA ALA A 304 -7.77 4.00 -7.53
C ALA A 304 -6.38 3.38 -7.72
N ALA A 305 -5.31 3.98 -7.17
CA ALA A 305 -4.00 3.32 -7.14
C ALA A 305 -4.02 2.12 -6.18
N THR A 306 -3.25 1.09 -6.51
CA THR A 306 -3.22 -0.18 -5.76
C THR A 306 -1.80 -0.70 -5.62
N TYR A 307 -1.64 -1.82 -4.93
CA TYR A 307 -0.34 -2.41 -4.62
C TYR A 307 -0.17 -3.76 -5.32
N VAL A 308 1.08 -4.07 -5.65
CA VAL A 308 1.50 -5.40 -6.12
C VAL A 308 2.69 -5.84 -5.27
N TRP A 309 2.44 -6.73 -4.32
CA TRP A 309 3.46 -7.29 -3.44
C TRP A 309 3.59 -8.79 -3.68
N MET A 310 4.78 -9.23 -4.05
CA MET A 310 5.01 -10.60 -4.50
C MET A 310 6.32 -11.16 -3.93
N PRO A 311 6.37 -12.43 -3.51
CA PRO A 311 7.63 -13.06 -3.16
C PRO A 311 8.51 -13.19 -4.42
N MET A 312 9.79 -12.85 -4.29
CA MET A 312 10.77 -13.00 -5.37
C MET A 312 11.62 -14.24 -5.16
N GLN A 313 11.96 -14.88 -6.27
CA GLN A 313 12.97 -15.94 -6.32
C GLN A 313 14.33 -15.29 -6.62
N ALA A 314 15.27 -15.38 -5.67
CA ALA A 314 16.63 -14.88 -5.84
C ALA A 314 17.62 -16.02 -5.53
N ASP A 315 18.41 -16.42 -6.55
CA ASP A 315 19.42 -17.47 -6.44
C ASP A 315 20.64 -17.13 -7.31
N LYS A 316 21.82 -17.13 -6.69
CA LYS A 316 23.13 -16.97 -7.38
C LYS A 316 23.17 -15.81 -8.37
N GLY A 317 22.59 -14.68 -8.01
CA GLY A 317 22.54 -13.47 -8.86
C GLY A 317 21.41 -13.45 -9.89
N LYS A 318 20.56 -14.47 -9.96
CA LYS A 318 19.33 -14.46 -10.75
C LYS A 318 18.18 -14.00 -9.88
N LEU A 319 17.30 -13.19 -10.45
CA LEU A 319 16.10 -12.66 -9.78
C LEU A 319 14.91 -12.88 -10.70
N SER A 320 13.79 -13.37 -10.16
CA SER A 320 12.54 -13.55 -10.93
C SER A 320 11.28 -13.53 -10.08
N ILE A 321 10.19 -13.07 -10.71
CA ILE A 321 8.80 -13.32 -10.35
C ILE A 321 8.15 -13.90 -11.60
N PRO A 322 8.10 -15.24 -11.75
CA PRO A 322 7.72 -15.88 -13.02
C PRO A 322 6.24 -15.76 -13.35
N GLU A 323 5.38 -15.64 -12.32
CA GLU A 323 3.92 -15.63 -12.44
C GLU A 323 3.31 -14.55 -11.55
N TYR A 324 2.20 -13.96 -12.01
CA TYR A 324 1.40 -13.05 -11.21
C TYR A 324 0.44 -13.83 -10.30
N TRP A 325 0.53 -13.61 -9.00
CA TRP A 325 -0.43 -14.13 -8.05
C TRP A 325 -1.41 -13.02 -7.64
N GLN A 326 -2.66 -13.17 -8.01
CA GLN A 326 -3.72 -12.24 -7.60
C GLN A 326 -3.85 -12.19 -6.07
N ALA A 327 -3.75 -13.35 -5.42
CA ALA A 327 -3.70 -13.48 -3.98
C ALA A 327 -2.73 -14.58 -3.55
N TRP A 328 -2.07 -14.39 -2.40
CA TRP A 328 -1.14 -15.37 -1.86
C TRP A 328 -1.06 -15.28 -0.35
N ASP A 329 -0.80 -16.41 0.29
CA ASP A 329 -0.63 -16.53 1.73
C ASP A 329 0.83 -16.30 2.12
N ILE A 330 1.05 -15.35 3.06
CA ILE A 330 2.40 -14.92 3.50
C ILE A 330 3.13 -16.04 4.24
N LYS A 331 2.40 -16.93 4.96
CA LYS A 331 3.01 -18.00 5.73
C LYS A 331 3.48 -19.16 4.85
N THR A 332 2.67 -19.51 3.84
CA THR A 332 2.94 -20.66 2.97
C THR A 332 3.70 -20.26 1.71
N LEU A 333 3.79 -18.96 1.39
CA LEU A 333 4.36 -18.41 0.16
C LEU A 333 3.78 -19.08 -1.07
N SER A 334 2.48 -19.27 -1.10
CA SER A 334 1.77 -19.94 -2.18
C SER A 334 0.56 -19.12 -2.62
N GLN A 335 0.23 -19.25 -3.90
CA GLN A 335 -0.98 -18.68 -4.46
C GLN A 335 -2.22 -19.29 -3.82
N VAL A 336 -3.24 -18.45 -3.57
CA VAL A 336 -4.54 -18.85 -3.03
C VAL A 336 -5.68 -18.24 -3.85
N ASP A 337 -6.87 -18.81 -3.75
CA ASP A 337 -8.08 -18.17 -4.29
C ASP A 337 -8.66 -17.20 -3.25
N ALA A 338 -8.56 -15.91 -3.52
CA ALA A 338 -9.09 -14.86 -2.64
C ALA A 338 -10.61 -14.90 -2.46
N LEU A 339 -11.34 -15.58 -3.36
CA LEU A 339 -12.80 -15.62 -3.39
C LEU A 339 -13.35 -17.04 -3.17
N ASP A 340 -12.54 -17.94 -2.63
CA ASP A 340 -13.00 -19.28 -2.29
C ASP A 340 -14.28 -19.21 -1.44
N ASN A 341 -15.25 -20.09 -1.75
CA ASN A 341 -16.59 -20.11 -1.14
C ASN A 341 -17.48 -18.88 -1.38
N GLY A 342 -17.12 -17.98 -2.29
CA GLY A 342 -17.96 -16.86 -2.72
C GLY A 342 -19.15 -17.30 -3.59
N GLN A 343 -20.32 -16.69 -3.39
CA GLN A 343 -21.49 -16.91 -4.24
C GLN A 343 -21.42 -16.04 -5.49
N ILE A 344 -21.29 -16.65 -6.67
CA ILE A 344 -21.38 -15.93 -7.95
C ILE A 344 -22.80 -15.40 -8.15
N LEU A 345 -22.91 -14.09 -8.35
CA LEU A 345 -24.15 -13.41 -8.69
C LEU A 345 -24.31 -13.36 -10.22
N SER A 346 -25.42 -13.88 -10.71
CA SER A 346 -25.65 -13.96 -12.15
C SER A 346 -25.88 -12.58 -12.77
N LEU A 347 -24.96 -12.11 -13.57
CA LEU A 347 -25.13 -10.91 -14.41
C LEU A 347 -26.17 -11.12 -15.54
N ARG A 348 -26.54 -12.37 -15.88
CA ARG A 348 -27.54 -12.69 -16.90
C ARG A 348 -28.95 -12.25 -16.49
N LYS A 349 -29.25 -12.22 -15.19
CA LYS A 349 -30.57 -11.82 -14.65
C LYS A 349 -30.67 -10.32 -14.38
N THR A 350 -29.56 -9.60 -14.47
CA THR A 350 -29.58 -8.15 -14.33
C THR A 350 -30.25 -7.60 -15.59
N ARG A 351 -31.40 -6.93 -15.43
CA ARG A 351 -31.99 -6.18 -16.54
C ARG A 351 -30.90 -5.23 -17.05
N SER A 352 -30.70 -5.22 -18.38
CA SER A 352 -29.78 -4.23 -18.97
C SER A 352 -30.37 -2.85 -18.64
N GLU A 353 -29.81 -2.24 -17.59
CA GLU A 353 -30.04 -0.83 -17.30
C GLU A 353 -29.49 -0.04 -18.48
N ALA A 354 -30.10 1.09 -18.83
CA ALA A 354 -29.72 1.85 -20.00
C ALA A 354 -28.20 2.11 -20.02
N GLY A 355 -27.56 1.78 -21.14
CA GLY A 355 -26.14 2.01 -21.37
C GLY A 355 -25.20 0.84 -21.07
N TRP A 356 -25.69 -0.30 -20.58
CA TRP A 356 -24.90 -1.52 -20.42
C TRP A 356 -25.21 -2.52 -21.55
N GLU A 357 -24.18 -2.99 -22.20
CA GLU A 357 -24.22 -3.96 -23.28
C GLU A 357 -23.62 -5.29 -22.89
N ARG A 358 -24.19 -6.38 -23.43
CA ARG A 358 -23.62 -7.71 -23.23
C ARG A 358 -22.70 -8.05 -24.40
N ARG A 359 -21.45 -8.42 -24.09
CA ARG A 359 -20.44 -8.92 -25.03
C ARG A 359 -20.01 -10.32 -24.57
N GLY A 360 -20.62 -11.36 -25.14
CA GLY A 360 -20.46 -12.73 -24.65
C GLY A 360 -20.98 -12.89 -23.23
N GLU A 361 -20.14 -13.33 -22.32
CA GLU A 361 -20.45 -13.45 -20.89
C GLU A 361 -20.23 -12.12 -20.11
N GLN A 362 -19.52 -11.15 -20.70
CA GLN A 362 -19.21 -9.87 -20.09
C GLN A 362 -20.36 -8.88 -20.20
N LEU A 363 -20.40 -7.95 -19.25
CA LEU A 363 -21.29 -6.79 -19.26
C LEU A 363 -20.42 -5.53 -19.34
N CYS A 364 -20.57 -4.74 -20.39
CA CYS A 364 -19.71 -3.61 -20.71
C CYS A 364 -20.49 -2.31 -20.83
N SER A 365 -19.87 -1.20 -20.47
CA SER A 365 -20.37 0.15 -20.72
C SER A 365 -19.24 1.17 -20.75
N ASN A 366 -19.29 2.11 -21.69
CA ASN A 366 -18.48 3.34 -21.69
C ASN A 366 -19.36 4.60 -21.62
N LEU A 367 -20.69 4.43 -21.48
CA LEU A 367 -21.63 5.56 -21.42
C LEU A 367 -21.62 6.17 -20.02
N LYS A 368 -21.23 7.43 -19.93
CA LYS A 368 -21.21 8.20 -18.67
C LYS A 368 -22.56 8.13 -17.94
N ASN A 369 -22.49 7.97 -16.63
CA ASN A 369 -23.64 7.84 -15.72
C ASN A 369 -24.50 6.57 -15.94
N SER A 370 -24.05 5.60 -16.74
CA SER A 370 -24.65 4.29 -16.75
C SER A 370 -24.46 3.60 -15.42
N VAL A 371 -25.55 3.15 -14.81
CA VAL A 371 -25.57 2.58 -13.46
C VAL A 371 -26.04 1.14 -13.50
N LEU A 372 -25.39 0.29 -12.72
CA LEU A 372 -25.79 -1.07 -12.46
C LEU A 372 -25.98 -1.25 -10.95
N ASN A 373 -27.17 -1.73 -10.52
CA ASN A 373 -27.47 -2.00 -9.12
C ASN A 373 -27.66 -3.51 -8.92
N ILE A 374 -26.79 -4.13 -8.13
CA ILE A 374 -26.77 -5.57 -7.91
C ILE A 374 -27.05 -5.86 -6.44
N PRO A 375 -28.25 -6.38 -6.09
CA PRO A 375 -28.52 -6.81 -4.73
C PRO A 375 -27.66 -8.01 -4.34
N PHE A 376 -27.07 -7.96 -3.15
CA PHE A 376 -26.34 -9.10 -2.60
C PHE A 376 -26.64 -9.32 -1.12
N LYS A 377 -26.35 -10.53 -0.64
CA LYS A 377 -26.43 -10.92 0.77
C LYS A 377 -25.06 -11.48 1.18
N GLY A 378 -24.44 -10.90 2.18
CA GLY A 378 -23.11 -11.30 2.63
C GLY A 378 -22.50 -10.26 3.54
N THR A 379 -21.20 -10.29 3.65
CA THR A 379 -20.37 -9.31 4.36
C THR A 379 -19.60 -8.41 3.41
N GLN A 380 -19.30 -8.88 2.19
CA GLN A 380 -18.55 -8.18 1.16
C GLN A 380 -19.08 -8.56 -0.23
N ALA A 381 -18.69 -7.76 -1.23
CA ALA A 381 -18.86 -8.07 -2.63
C ALA A 381 -17.54 -7.87 -3.38
N ALA A 382 -17.24 -8.74 -4.32
CA ALA A 382 -16.11 -8.62 -5.22
C ALA A 382 -16.56 -8.39 -6.65
N ILE A 383 -15.81 -7.58 -7.39
CA ILE A 383 -15.95 -7.38 -8.83
C ILE A 383 -14.76 -8.02 -9.52
N ILE A 384 -15.02 -8.96 -10.41
CA ILE A 384 -14.05 -9.47 -11.38
C ILE A 384 -14.37 -8.82 -12.71
N GLY A 385 -13.37 -8.26 -13.37
CA GLY A 385 -13.56 -7.56 -14.63
C GLY A 385 -12.25 -7.38 -15.40
N GLU A 386 -12.37 -7.14 -16.69
CA GLU A 386 -11.23 -6.92 -17.57
C GLU A 386 -10.81 -5.44 -17.53
N ALA A 387 -9.53 -5.20 -17.24
CA ALA A 387 -8.87 -3.94 -17.55
C ALA A 387 -8.16 -4.08 -18.90
N ASN A 388 -8.19 -3.02 -19.69
CA ASN A 388 -7.53 -2.97 -21.02
C ASN A 388 -7.20 -1.51 -21.39
N SER A 389 -6.65 -1.29 -22.60
CA SER A 389 -6.24 0.04 -23.07
C SER A 389 -7.39 1.04 -23.26
N HIS A 390 -8.64 0.57 -23.25
CA HIS A 390 -9.85 1.39 -23.38
C HIS A 390 -10.53 1.62 -22.03
N GLY A 391 -9.93 1.13 -20.94
CA GLY A 391 -10.52 1.13 -19.60
C GLY A 391 -10.64 2.52 -18.99
N GLY A 392 -11.76 2.78 -18.30
CA GLY A 392 -12.01 4.00 -17.55
C GLY A 392 -12.21 3.75 -16.06
N TYR A 393 -12.65 4.78 -15.34
CA TYR A 393 -13.01 4.66 -13.94
C TYR A 393 -14.48 4.27 -13.76
N ALA A 394 -14.71 3.28 -12.90
CA ALA A 394 -16.02 3.01 -12.33
C ALA A 394 -16.10 3.55 -10.90
N LYS A 395 -17.18 4.23 -10.56
CA LYS A 395 -17.54 4.53 -9.18
C LYS A 395 -18.26 3.33 -8.59
N VAL A 396 -17.63 2.66 -7.64
CA VAL A 396 -18.20 1.50 -6.95
C VAL A 396 -18.67 1.91 -5.57
N SER A 397 -19.93 1.61 -5.24
CA SER A 397 -20.51 1.96 -3.95
C SER A 397 -21.27 0.77 -3.35
N VAL A 398 -21.29 0.69 -2.03
CA VAL A 398 -22.16 -0.24 -1.30
C VAL A 398 -23.21 0.56 -0.55
N LEU A 399 -24.48 0.23 -0.78
CA LEU A 399 -25.62 0.87 -0.15
C LEU A 399 -26.36 -0.11 0.76
N ASN A 400 -26.87 0.38 1.88
CA ASN A 400 -27.78 -0.39 2.72
C ASN A 400 -29.20 -0.41 2.13
N ARG A 401 -30.12 -1.17 2.74
CA ARG A 401 -31.52 -1.27 2.30
C ARG A 401 -32.31 0.05 2.27
N LYS A 402 -31.85 1.06 3.01
CA LYS A 402 -32.47 2.40 3.06
C LYS A 402 -31.87 3.33 1.99
N GLY A 403 -30.97 2.82 1.12
CA GLY A 403 -30.30 3.62 0.08
C GLY A 403 -29.14 4.49 0.61
N LYS A 404 -28.76 4.38 1.90
CA LYS A 404 -27.59 5.10 2.44
C LYS A 404 -26.32 4.45 1.94
N THR A 405 -25.44 5.22 1.35
CA THR A 405 -24.09 4.79 0.98
C THR A 405 -23.25 4.51 2.23
N LEU A 406 -22.68 3.32 2.29
CA LEU A 406 -21.76 2.87 3.34
C LEU A 406 -20.30 2.95 2.90
N TYR A 407 -20.07 2.77 1.61
CA TYR A 407 -18.76 2.83 0.98
C TYR A 407 -18.89 3.39 -0.43
N SER A 408 -17.88 4.11 -0.91
CA SER A 408 -17.78 4.56 -2.30
C SER A 408 -16.32 4.88 -2.63
N SER A 409 -15.84 4.39 -3.80
CA SER A 409 -14.52 4.72 -4.33
C SER A 409 -14.51 4.63 -5.85
N LEU A 410 -13.44 5.14 -6.48
CA LEU A 410 -13.15 4.90 -7.88
C LEU A 410 -12.32 3.63 -8.02
N ILE A 411 -12.60 2.87 -9.07
CA ILE A 411 -11.87 1.67 -9.45
C ILE A 411 -11.39 1.84 -10.88
N ASP A 412 -10.12 1.58 -11.12
CA ASP A 412 -9.47 1.71 -12.41
C ASP A 412 -9.62 0.42 -13.24
N PHE A 413 -10.10 0.56 -14.48
CA PHE A 413 -10.18 -0.52 -15.47
C PHE A 413 -9.17 -0.35 -16.61
N TYR A 414 -8.19 0.54 -16.45
CA TYR A 414 -7.13 0.72 -17.43
C TYR A 414 -5.97 -0.26 -17.20
N SER A 415 -5.51 -0.84 -18.29
CA SER A 415 -4.26 -1.59 -18.39
C SER A 415 -3.77 -1.52 -19.85
N LYS A 416 -2.46 -1.46 -20.07
CA LYS A 416 -1.89 -1.51 -21.42
C LYS A 416 -2.21 -2.81 -22.18
N TYR A 417 -2.39 -3.90 -21.47
CA TYR A 417 -2.79 -5.20 -22.01
C TYR A 417 -4.04 -5.72 -21.30
N PRO A 418 -4.87 -6.53 -21.99
CA PRO A 418 -6.06 -7.10 -21.36
C PRO A 418 -5.69 -7.98 -20.16
N GLU A 419 -6.34 -7.73 -19.02
CA GLU A 419 -6.16 -8.47 -17.78
C GLU A 419 -7.51 -8.64 -17.07
N SER A 420 -8.06 -9.86 -17.08
CA SER A 420 -9.24 -10.19 -16.26
C SER A 420 -8.77 -10.60 -14.85
N ALA A 421 -9.22 -9.86 -13.85
CA ALA A 421 -8.80 -10.04 -12.46
C ALA A 421 -9.85 -9.50 -11.49
N ILE A 422 -9.68 -9.77 -10.19
CA ILE A 422 -10.42 -9.06 -9.15
C ILE A 422 -10.02 -7.59 -9.20
N ARG A 423 -11.01 -6.70 -9.35
CA ARG A 423 -10.81 -5.24 -9.36
C ARG A 423 -11.02 -4.62 -8.00
N ILE A 424 -11.89 -5.20 -7.21
CA ILE A 424 -12.16 -4.81 -5.81
C ILE A 424 -12.77 -5.98 -5.05
N VAL A 425 -12.42 -6.10 -3.79
CA VAL A 425 -13.24 -6.70 -2.74
C VAL A 425 -13.63 -5.56 -1.81
N THR A 426 -14.93 -5.32 -1.59
CA THR A 426 -15.39 -4.19 -0.77
C THR A 426 -14.92 -4.32 0.68
N PRO A 427 -14.90 -3.24 1.48
CA PRO A 427 -14.73 -3.37 2.91
C PRO A 427 -15.73 -4.36 3.51
N SER A 428 -15.38 -4.95 4.65
CA SER A 428 -16.27 -5.87 5.37
C SER A 428 -17.37 -5.13 6.12
N PHE A 429 -18.60 -5.61 5.99
CA PHE A 429 -19.78 -5.10 6.69
C PHE A 429 -20.38 -6.20 7.56
N ALA A 430 -21.27 -5.85 8.48
CA ALA A 430 -22.08 -6.82 9.20
C ALA A 430 -22.86 -7.69 8.19
N LYS A 431 -23.03 -8.99 8.49
CA LYS A 431 -23.80 -9.89 7.60
C LYS A 431 -25.20 -9.33 7.34
N GLY A 432 -25.50 -9.02 6.08
CA GLY A 432 -26.71 -8.29 5.72
C GLY A 432 -27.12 -8.41 4.26
N LYS A 433 -28.11 -7.59 3.88
CA LYS A 433 -28.52 -7.40 2.49
C LYS A 433 -28.16 -5.97 2.09
N TYR A 434 -27.46 -5.85 0.98
CA TYR A 434 -26.88 -4.62 0.45
C TYR A 434 -27.16 -4.51 -1.06
N ILE A 435 -26.83 -3.36 -1.63
CA ILE A 435 -26.80 -3.12 -3.06
C ILE A 435 -25.37 -2.72 -3.42
N LEU A 436 -24.74 -3.47 -4.31
CA LEU A 436 -23.52 -3.06 -5.00
C LEU A 436 -23.94 -2.19 -6.18
N ARG A 437 -23.54 -0.92 -6.17
CA ARG A 437 -23.79 0.04 -7.25
C ARG A 437 -22.51 0.30 -7.99
N ILE A 438 -22.53 0.12 -9.31
CA ILE A 438 -21.43 0.36 -10.23
C ILE A 438 -21.88 1.43 -11.21
N GLU A 439 -21.15 2.53 -11.29
CA GLU A 439 -21.46 3.68 -12.14
C GLU A 439 -20.26 3.99 -13.04
N VAL A 440 -20.46 4.07 -14.34
CA VAL A 440 -19.47 4.51 -15.32
C VAL A 440 -19.29 6.01 -15.16
N THR A 441 -18.08 6.46 -14.81
CA THR A 441 -17.83 7.89 -14.57
C THR A 441 -17.75 8.72 -15.84
N GLY A 442 -17.43 8.09 -16.97
CA GLY A 442 -17.09 8.77 -18.22
C GLY A 442 -15.75 9.51 -18.14
N ILE A 443 -14.89 9.10 -17.21
CA ILE A 443 -13.53 9.60 -17.02
C ILE A 443 -12.57 8.41 -17.13
N SER A 444 -11.38 8.64 -17.67
CA SER A 444 -10.34 7.63 -17.79
C SER A 444 -8.97 8.18 -17.34
N PRO A 445 -8.03 7.33 -16.95
CA PRO A 445 -6.67 7.74 -16.65
C PRO A 445 -6.00 8.22 -17.94
N VAL A 446 -5.77 9.53 -18.05
CA VAL A 446 -5.10 10.17 -19.18
C VAL A 446 -4.19 11.27 -18.64
N TRP A 447 -2.96 11.30 -19.14
CA TRP A 447 -2.01 12.36 -18.78
C TRP A 447 -1.02 12.61 -19.91
N THR A 448 -0.27 13.70 -19.77
CA THR A 448 0.85 14.04 -20.65
C THR A 448 2.12 14.19 -19.81
N ASP A 449 3.24 13.77 -20.35
CA ASP A 449 4.55 14.00 -19.75
C ASP A 449 5.13 15.39 -20.12
N LYS A 450 6.35 15.66 -19.67
CA LYS A 450 7.07 16.90 -19.97
C LYS A 450 7.34 17.11 -21.47
N THR A 451 7.37 16.03 -22.28
CA THR A 451 7.57 16.07 -23.75
C THR A 451 6.26 16.24 -24.49
N LYS A 452 5.13 16.35 -23.79
CA LYS A 452 3.76 16.37 -24.29
C LYS A 452 3.31 15.05 -24.93
N ALA A 453 4.02 13.96 -24.70
CA ALA A 453 3.55 12.63 -25.07
C ALA A 453 2.32 12.27 -24.23
N ARG A 454 1.27 11.79 -24.89
CA ARG A 454 0.03 11.36 -24.25
C ARG A 454 0.14 9.90 -23.83
N TYR A 455 -0.29 9.62 -22.62
CA TYR A 455 -0.38 8.29 -22.00
C TYR A 455 -1.80 8.02 -21.51
N GLY A 456 -2.03 6.75 -21.14
CA GLY A 456 -3.27 6.31 -20.53
C GLY A 456 -4.28 5.80 -21.55
N SER A 457 -5.53 5.76 -21.11
CA SER A 457 -6.65 5.18 -21.85
C SER A 457 -7.11 6.06 -23.01
N ASP A 458 -7.72 5.44 -24.02
CA ASP A 458 -8.36 6.12 -25.15
C ASP A 458 -9.91 6.12 -25.08
N ASP A 459 -10.49 5.43 -24.07
CA ASP A 459 -11.95 5.39 -23.81
C ASP A 459 -12.21 5.34 -22.30
N CYS A 460 -13.47 5.17 -21.88
CA CYS A 460 -13.88 5.02 -20.47
C CYS A 460 -14.63 3.70 -20.24
N LEU A 461 -14.19 2.64 -20.91
CA LEU A 461 -14.84 1.34 -20.86
C LEU A 461 -14.74 0.70 -19.47
N VAL A 462 -15.87 0.20 -18.96
CA VAL A 462 -15.94 -0.64 -17.75
C VAL A 462 -16.45 -2.01 -18.19
N THR A 463 -15.66 -3.05 -17.95
CA THR A 463 -15.95 -4.43 -18.35
C THR A 463 -16.05 -5.32 -17.12
N LEU A 464 -17.20 -5.94 -16.91
CA LEU A 464 -17.52 -6.81 -15.79
C LEU A 464 -17.64 -8.27 -16.26
N ASP A 465 -16.86 -9.16 -15.67
CA ASP A 465 -16.92 -10.60 -15.92
C ASP A 465 -17.86 -11.29 -14.94
N LYS A 466 -17.67 -11.03 -13.66
CA LYS A 466 -18.41 -11.67 -12.56
C LYS A 466 -18.54 -10.72 -11.37
N ILE A 467 -19.62 -10.89 -10.62
CA ILE A 467 -19.78 -10.33 -9.27
C ILE A 467 -19.90 -11.50 -8.31
N VAL A 468 -19.19 -11.41 -7.19
CA VAL A 468 -19.20 -12.46 -6.17
C VAL A 468 -19.62 -11.85 -4.83
N ALA A 469 -20.64 -12.41 -4.20
CA ALA A 469 -21.01 -12.09 -2.83
C ALA A 469 -20.23 -13.00 -1.86
N VAL A 470 -19.60 -12.41 -0.89
CA VAL A 470 -18.77 -13.12 0.07
C VAL A 470 -19.37 -13.03 1.47
N SER A 471 -19.45 -14.14 2.18
CA SER A 471 -19.97 -14.20 3.56
C SER A 471 -18.89 -14.32 4.60
N TYR A 472 -17.70 -14.73 4.20
CA TYR A 472 -16.43 -14.72 4.92
C TYR A 472 -15.35 -14.44 3.91
N THR A 473 -14.42 -13.55 4.22
CA THR A 473 -13.15 -13.43 3.51
C THR A 473 -12.03 -13.61 4.50
N HIS A 474 -10.96 -14.15 4.02
CA HIS A 474 -9.67 -14.11 4.70
C HIS A 474 -8.93 -12.79 4.41
N LEU A 475 -9.59 -11.85 3.70
CA LEU A 475 -9.09 -10.54 3.29
C LEU A 475 -9.58 -9.44 4.21
#